data_00aa36fc534b598b0311ec5635f5b6d7
#
_entry.id   00aa36fc534b598b0311ec5635f5b6d7
#
_cell.length_a   1.000
_cell.length_b   1.000
_cell.length_c   1.000
_cell.angle_alpha   90.00
_cell.angle_beta   90.00
_cell.angle_gamma   90.00
#
_symmetry.space_group_name_H-M   'P 1'
#
loop_
_entity.id
_entity.type
_entity.pdbx_description
1 polymer ?
#
loop_
_entity_poly.entity_id
_entity_poly.type
_entity_poly.pdbx_seq_one_letter_code
_entity_poly.pdbx_strand_id
1 'polypeptide(L)'
;FRLERHARKPEQFSDLKGPDLYTGQWPWDEALESFQETNLPALSSEDAGQYVCESTYWSLLDFRNQHGYPEKAAFLHVPPLSEDWPIEKIASGIKAMLNWR
;
A
#
# COMPACT_ATOMS: atom_id res chain seq x y z
N PHE A 1 2.10 -3.19 10.30
CA PHE A 1 1.65 -3.02 8.91
C PHE A 1 0.98 -1.67 8.72
N ARG A 2 1.25 -1.02 7.61
CA ARG A 2 0.60 0.25 7.25
C ARG A 2 0.02 0.12 5.85
N LEU A 3 -1.30 0.34 5.76
CA LEU A 3 -2.03 0.31 4.50
C LEU A 3 -2.05 1.73 3.94
N GLU A 4 -1.23 1.98 2.93
CA GLU A 4 -1.08 3.32 2.35
C GLU A 4 -2.20 3.59 1.35
N ARG A 5 -3.05 4.57 1.65
CA ARG A 5 -4.19 4.92 0.79
C ARG A 5 -3.83 5.83 -0.36
N HIS A 6 -2.89 6.74 -0.13
CA HIS A 6 -2.58 7.81 -1.08
C HIS A 6 -1.13 7.80 -1.49
N ALA A 7 -0.87 8.26 -2.72
CA ALA A 7 0.48 8.52 -3.21
C ALA A 7 0.54 9.94 -3.75
N ARG A 8 1.46 10.76 -3.19
CA ARG A 8 1.72 12.11 -3.67
C ARG A 8 2.74 12.04 -4.79
N LYS A 9 2.59 12.93 -5.77
CA LYS A 9 3.54 13.04 -6.87
C LYS A 9 4.90 13.52 -6.32
N PRO A 10 5.98 12.74 -6.49
CA PRO A 10 7.30 13.17 -6.03
C PRO A 10 7.81 14.38 -6.80
N GLU A 11 8.63 15.22 -6.15
CA GLU A 11 9.22 16.39 -6.78
C GLU A 11 10.01 16.04 -8.04
N GLN A 12 10.74 14.93 -8.02
CA GLN A 12 11.53 14.49 -9.17
C GLN A 12 10.65 14.15 -10.39
N PHE A 13 9.35 14.01 -10.21
CA PHE A 13 8.38 13.75 -11.28
C PHE A 13 7.61 15.00 -11.69
N SER A 14 8.03 16.17 -11.27
CA SER A 14 7.31 17.44 -11.54
C SER A 14 7.08 17.70 -13.03
N ASP A 15 7.97 17.21 -13.89
CA ASP A 15 7.84 17.36 -15.35
C ASP A 15 6.88 16.35 -15.97
N LEU A 16 6.47 15.34 -15.24
CA LEU A 16 5.53 14.34 -15.71
C LEU A 16 4.10 14.84 -15.57
N LYS A 17 3.27 14.50 -16.54
CA LYS A 17 1.83 14.73 -16.44
C LYS A 17 1.24 13.78 -15.42
N GLY A 18 0.20 14.24 -14.76
CA GLY A 18 -0.50 13.45 -13.76
C GLY A 18 -0.87 14.30 -12.54
N PRO A 19 -1.81 13.84 -11.73
CA PRO A 19 -2.26 14.59 -10.56
C PRO A 19 -1.20 14.60 -9.45
N ASP A 20 -1.30 15.58 -8.57
CA ASP A 20 -0.43 15.69 -7.41
C ASP A 20 -0.69 14.58 -6.39
N LEU A 21 -1.89 14.02 -6.39
CA LEU A 21 -2.30 12.98 -5.47
C LEU A 21 -3.11 11.90 -6.18
N TYR A 22 -2.72 10.66 -6.00
CA TYR A 22 -3.51 9.48 -6.36
C TYR A 22 -4.03 8.80 -5.12
N THR A 23 -5.22 8.21 -5.22
CA THR A 23 -5.78 7.33 -4.18
C THR A 23 -5.78 5.89 -4.70
N GLY A 24 -5.23 4.97 -3.91
CA GLY A 24 -5.23 3.55 -4.25
C GLY A 24 -6.64 2.98 -4.28
N GLN A 25 -6.80 1.90 -5.01
CA GLN A 25 -8.08 1.19 -5.15
C GLN A 25 -7.98 -0.16 -4.46
N TRP A 26 -8.52 -0.24 -3.25
CA TRP A 26 -8.47 -1.45 -2.43
C TRP A 26 -9.63 -1.45 -1.43
N PRO A 27 -10.16 -2.63 -1.04
CA PRO A 27 -11.19 -2.71 0.00
C PRO A 27 -10.56 -2.53 1.38
N TRP A 28 -10.28 -1.27 1.75
CA TRP A 28 -9.52 -0.91 2.95
C TRP A 28 -10.15 -1.42 4.24
N ASP A 29 -11.46 -1.28 4.39
CA ASP A 29 -12.14 -1.70 5.61
C ASP A 29 -12.10 -3.21 5.79
N GLU A 30 -12.30 -3.96 4.72
CA GLU A 30 -12.21 -5.42 4.73
C GLU A 30 -10.78 -5.88 5.04
N ALA A 31 -9.78 -5.21 4.49
CA ALA A 31 -8.39 -5.52 4.78
C ALA A 31 -8.06 -5.28 6.26
N LEU A 32 -8.45 -4.15 6.82
CA LEU A 32 -8.23 -3.84 8.24
C LEU A 32 -8.94 -4.85 9.14
N GLU A 33 -10.16 -5.24 8.81
CA GLU A 33 -10.90 -6.26 9.54
C GLU A 33 -10.16 -7.60 9.51
N SER A 34 -9.62 -7.97 8.36
CA SER A 34 -8.83 -9.20 8.19
C SER A 34 -7.58 -9.18 9.07
N PHE A 35 -6.89 -8.04 9.20
CA PHE A 35 -5.77 -7.88 10.13
C PHE A 35 -6.20 -8.06 11.58
N GLN A 36 -7.35 -7.51 11.95
CA GLN A 36 -7.89 -7.66 13.30
C GLN A 36 -8.19 -9.11 13.63
N GLU A 37 -8.80 -9.85 12.70
CA GLU A 37 -9.12 -11.27 12.87
C GLU A 37 -7.88 -12.13 13.08
N THR A 38 -6.75 -11.72 12.50
CA THR A 38 -5.47 -12.43 12.65
C THR A 38 -4.60 -11.91 13.78
N ASN A 39 -5.10 -10.94 14.56
CA ASN A 39 -4.36 -10.29 15.66
C ASN A 39 -3.04 -9.66 15.22
N LEU A 40 -2.99 -9.15 14.01
CA LEU A 40 -1.82 -8.43 13.51
C LEU A 40 -2.06 -6.92 13.57
N PRO A 41 -1.11 -6.15 14.14
CA PRO A 41 -1.27 -4.70 14.18
C PRO A 41 -1.19 -4.11 12.77
N ALA A 42 -2.18 -3.30 12.43
CA ALA A 42 -2.24 -2.60 11.15
C ALA A 42 -2.97 -1.29 11.31
N LEU A 43 -2.57 -0.30 10.53
CA LEU A 43 -3.24 0.98 10.50
C LEU A 43 -3.35 1.50 9.06
N SER A 44 -4.37 2.29 8.83
CA SER A 44 -4.54 3.01 7.58
C SER A 44 -3.67 4.26 7.61
N SER A 45 -2.97 4.52 6.51
CA SER A 45 -2.08 5.67 6.38
C SER A 45 -2.42 6.46 5.12
N GLU A 46 -2.32 7.76 5.20
CA GLU A 46 -2.51 8.67 4.07
C GLU A 46 -1.19 9.25 3.57
N ASP A 47 -0.06 8.84 4.15
CA ASP A 47 1.26 9.35 3.80
C ASP A 47 2.24 8.19 3.69
N ALA A 48 2.59 7.82 2.46
CA ALA A 48 3.53 6.74 2.16
C ALA A 48 5.01 7.14 2.37
N GLY A 49 5.27 8.39 2.78
CA GLY A 49 6.62 8.93 2.93
C GLY A 49 7.10 9.63 1.66
N GLN A 50 8.33 10.15 1.70
CA GLN A 50 8.84 11.01 0.62
C GLN A 50 9.87 10.34 -0.28
N TYR A 51 10.08 9.04 -0.14
CA TYR A 51 11.15 8.32 -0.84
C TYR A 51 10.61 7.32 -1.85
N VAL A 52 11.37 6.23 -2.04
CA VAL A 52 11.09 5.20 -3.04
C VAL A 52 9.66 4.64 -2.93
N CYS A 53 9.15 4.48 -1.72
CA CYS A 53 7.80 3.93 -1.51
C CYS A 53 6.73 4.80 -2.17
N GLU A 54 6.80 6.12 -1.99
CA GLU A 54 5.84 7.03 -2.59
C GLU A 54 5.99 7.11 -4.11
N SER A 55 7.25 7.16 -4.60
CA SER A 55 7.53 7.15 -6.04
C SER A 55 6.98 5.89 -6.71
N THR A 56 7.21 4.74 -6.09
CA THR A 56 6.74 3.44 -6.58
C THR A 56 5.20 3.41 -6.61
N TYR A 57 4.59 3.83 -5.53
CA TYR A 57 3.13 3.81 -5.41
C TYR A 57 2.48 4.77 -6.40
N TRP A 58 2.98 6.01 -6.47
CA TRP A 58 2.47 6.99 -7.43
C TRP A 58 2.60 6.47 -8.87
N SER A 59 3.75 5.89 -9.23
CA SER A 59 3.99 5.35 -10.57
C SER A 59 3.04 4.21 -10.91
N LEU A 60 2.75 3.33 -9.95
CA LEU A 60 1.79 2.24 -10.12
C LEU A 60 0.39 2.80 -10.39
N LEU A 61 -0.05 3.77 -9.61
CA LEU A 61 -1.38 4.36 -9.77
C LEU A 61 -1.49 5.19 -11.05
N ASP A 62 -0.41 5.85 -11.46
CA ASP A 62 -0.35 6.56 -12.73
C ASP A 62 -0.46 5.59 -13.91
N PHE A 63 0.27 4.48 -13.86
CA PHE A 63 0.16 3.41 -14.86
C PHE A 63 -1.27 2.89 -14.94
N ARG A 64 -1.88 2.61 -13.79
CA ARG A 64 -3.27 2.16 -13.71
C ARG A 64 -4.22 3.17 -14.36
N ASN A 65 -4.03 4.45 -14.08
CA ASN A 65 -4.86 5.52 -14.63
C ASN A 65 -4.74 5.60 -16.16
N GLN A 66 -3.52 5.42 -16.68
CA GLN A 66 -3.28 5.50 -18.12
C GLN A 66 -3.78 4.27 -18.89
N HIS A 67 -3.68 3.10 -18.29
CA HIS A 67 -3.94 1.82 -18.99
C HIS A 67 -5.23 1.13 -18.57
N GLY A 68 -5.87 1.55 -17.48
CA GLY A 68 -7.12 0.96 -17.00
C GLY A 68 -6.93 -0.37 -16.26
N TYR A 69 -5.70 -0.76 -15.97
CA TYR A 69 -5.40 -1.96 -15.18
C TYR A 69 -4.10 -1.76 -14.40
N PRO A 70 -3.86 -2.49 -13.32
CA PRO A 70 -4.78 -3.46 -12.68
C PRO A 70 -6.02 -2.78 -12.11
N GLU A 71 -7.09 -3.53 -11.96
CA GLU A 71 -8.36 -3.02 -11.45
C GLU A 71 -8.21 -2.49 -10.02
N LYS A 72 -7.42 -3.19 -9.20
CA LYS A 72 -7.14 -2.81 -7.82
C LYS A 72 -5.64 -2.68 -7.62
N ALA A 73 -5.23 -1.64 -6.92
CA ALA A 73 -3.83 -1.41 -6.61
C ALA A 73 -3.72 -0.71 -5.27
N ALA A 74 -2.75 -1.12 -4.47
CA ALA A 74 -2.50 -0.56 -3.15
C ALA A 74 -1.02 -0.73 -2.79
N PHE A 75 -0.62 -0.11 -1.69
CA PHE A 75 0.72 -0.24 -1.14
C PHE A 75 0.65 -0.63 0.33
N LEU A 76 1.42 -1.62 0.70
CA LEU A 76 1.49 -2.10 2.08
C LEU A 76 2.93 -2.00 2.58
N HIS A 77 3.13 -1.23 3.65
CA HIS A 77 4.39 -1.26 4.39
C HIS A 77 4.38 -2.43 5.36
N VAL A 78 5.44 -3.25 5.32
CA VAL A 78 5.61 -4.38 6.24
C VAL A 78 6.76 -4.08 7.19
N PRO A 79 6.71 -4.63 8.43
CA PRO A 79 7.84 -4.47 9.34
C PRO A 79 9.06 -5.25 8.85
N PRO A 80 10.28 -4.81 9.21
CA PRO A 80 11.48 -5.56 8.87
C PRO A 80 11.54 -6.90 9.63
N LEU A 81 12.22 -7.87 9.05
CA LEU A 81 12.44 -9.17 9.69
C LEU A 81 13.17 -8.99 11.01
N SER A 82 12.66 -9.66 12.06
CA SER A 82 13.25 -9.64 13.41
C SER A 82 12.71 -10.82 14.21
N GLU A 83 13.15 -10.96 15.46
CA GLU A 83 12.58 -11.99 16.35
C GLU A 83 11.09 -11.76 16.60
N ASP A 84 10.67 -10.49 16.72
CA ASP A 84 9.26 -10.13 16.92
C ASP A 84 8.47 -10.25 15.62
N TRP A 85 9.13 -10.19 14.48
CA TRP A 85 8.51 -10.23 13.15
C TRP A 85 9.18 -11.28 12.27
N PRO A 86 8.99 -12.58 12.56
CA PRO A 86 9.50 -13.64 11.70
C PRO A 86 8.75 -13.66 10.36
N ILE A 87 9.35 -14.31 9.36
CA ILE A 87 8.81 -14.34 8.00
C ILE A 87 7.37 -14.85 7.94
N GLU A 88 7.02 -15.84 8.75
CA GLU A 88 5.67 -16.42 8.78
C GLU A 88 4.62 -15.39 9.24
N LYS A 89 5.00 -14.56 10.21
CA LYS A 89 4.13 -13.50 10.73
C LYS A 89 3.92 -12.40 9.69
N ILE A 90 4.99 -12.02 8.99
CA ILE A 90 4.91 -11.03 7.91
C ILE A 90 4.07 -11.59 6.76
N ALA A 91 4.28 -12.84 6.38
CA ALA A 91 3.48 -13.50 5.35
C ALA A 91 1.99 -13.55 5.72
N SER A 92 1.67 -13.76 6.99
CA SER A 92 0.29 -13.72 7.48
C SER A 92 -0.33 -12.34 7.28
N GLY A 93 0.45 -11.27 7.47
CA GLY A 93 -0.01 -9.91 7.22
C GLY A 93 -0.30 -9.66 5.75
N ILE A 94 0.56 -10.14 4.86
CA ILE A 94 0.34 -10.01 3.41
C ILE A 94 -0.94 -10.76 3.01
N LYS A 95 -1.15 -11.96 3.54
CA LYS A 95 -2.39 -12.71 3.29
C LYS A 95 -3.62 -11.98 3.81
N ALA A 96 -3.51 -11.34 4.97
CA ALA A 96 -4.60 -10.54 5.54
C ALA A 96 -4.96 -9.36 4.62
N MET A 97 -3.95 -8.67 4.07
CA MET A 97 -4.15 -7.59 3.11
C MET A 97 -4.90 -8.06 1.86
N LEU A 98 -4.55 -9.24 1.37
CA LEU A 98 -5.17 -9.85 0.20
C LEU A 98 -6.50 -10.53 0.53
N ASN A 99 -6.88 -10.61 1.79
CA ASN A 99 -8.03 -11.39 2.26
C ASN A 99 -7.96 -12.83 1.76
N TRP A 100 -6.75 -13.39 1.79
CA TRP A 100 -6.46 -14.74 1.30
C TRP A 100 -6.96 -15.78 2.30
N ARG A 101 -7.78 -16.68 1.82
CA ARG A 101 -8.37 -17.76 2.63
C ARG A 101 -8.06 -19.12 2.06
#